data_8663615defc68bf50b0fc36a84052429
#
_entry.id   8663615defc68bf50b0fc36a84052429
#
_cell.length_a   1.000
_cell.length_b   1.000
_cell.length_c   1.000
_cell.angle_alpha   90.00
_cell.angle_beta   90.00
_cell.angle_gamma   90.00
#
_symmetry.space_group_name_H-M   'P 1'
#
loop_
_entity.id
_entity.type
_entity.pdbx_description
1 polymer ?
#
loop_
_entity_poly.entity_id
_entity_poly.type
_entity_poly.pdbx_seq_one_letter_code
_entity_poly.pdbx_strand_id
1 'polypeptide(L)'
;MLFSHLIYAEQIQQTLPTKSSEQPFFSSQQQAEERSQAYDDAIDTLDTKEDNCTTDQACDDISKAITDLEYAKRNHIDKNGLAMFDILGGPAFTPENGLMMALGGLYSFKTEREQTELQRSSVSLFGIVNKGDGDLGYSIRSRQNLFFDNDDIRYNGLFVLADQSENFWGVGYDAGKKQPASDDTLLNKTALTYSGNLDFNSGYGFYFGPALRVNYFKPDETSLPPTAIEDENFQQFKDKPLSIGLGFSINYDSRDVTVNAWQGQYLNFEYINYNPSFGSDNRYQKALVDHRYYLTLALGKVLAFYNAYQWSEGDVPFYDLPTLGGQSSLRGLYQGRYRDNEAIEHTLEYRHTFLRDNGELSAHGATVWAGVGSIAGTDTELYQTLLYSYGLGYRYELQPRMNVRVDLGFSDGDSGFYLTFTEAF
;
A
#
# COMPACT_ATOMS: atom_id res chain seq x y z
N MET A 1 7.26 15.10 47.94
CA MET A 1 7.69 14.66 46.60
C MET A 1 6.58 14.72 45.57
N LEU A 2 5.35 14.28 45.87
CA LEU A 2 4.21 14.36 44.92
C LEU A 2 3.86 15.79 44.44
N PHE A 3 3.96 16.79 45.28
CA PHE A 3 3.68 18.19 44.94
C PHE A 3 4.71 18.82 43.95
N SER A 4 5.96 18.41 44.02
CA SER A 4 6.99 18.91 43.08
C SER A 4 6.87 18.38 41.67
N HIS A 5 6.41 17.14 41.48
CA HIS A 5 6.19 16.57 40.17
C HIS A 5 4.92 17.15 39.50
N LEU A 6 3.86 17.46 40.26
CA LEU A 6 2.69 18.15 39.76
C LEU A 6 2.98 19.57 39.22
N ILE A 7 3.79 20.33 39.95
CA ILE A 7 4.20 21.68 39.54
C ILE A 7 5.12 21.61 38.32
N TYR A 8 5.98 20.60 38.23
CA TYR A 8 6.90 20.41 37.11
C TYR A 8 6.10 19.99 35.81
N ALA A 9 5.11 19.11 35.92
CA ALA A 9 4.27 18.72 34.80
C ALA A 9 3.39 19.89 34.30
N GLU A 10 2.83 20.71 35.19
CA GLU A 10 2.10 21.92 34.82
C GLU A 10 3.02 22.99 34.17
N GLN A 11 4.26 23.12 34.62
CA GLN A 11 5.23 24.01 34.00
C GLN A 11 5.69 23.52 32.62
N ILE A 12 5.88 22.21 32.43
CA ILE A 12 6.21 21.62 31.13
C ILE A 12 5.05 21.85 30.16
N GLN A 13 3.81 21.60 30.57
CA GLN A 13 2.61 21.79 29.75
C GLN A 13 2.45 23.26 29.28
N GLN A 14 2.85 24.25 30.11
CA GLN A 14 2.85 25.67 29.75
C GLN A 14 3.98 26.09 28.81
N THR A 15 5.04 25.30 28.70
CA THR A 15 6.21 25.60 27.86
C THR A 15 6.28 24.83 26.56
N LEU A 16 5.49 23.76 26.42
CA LEU A 16 5.40 23.00 25.18
C LEU A 16 4.50 23.72 24.16
N PRO A 17 4.93 23.83 22.89
CA PRO A 17 4.05 24.34 21.83
C PRO A 17 2.79 23.48 21.70
N THR A 18 1.65 24.13 21.59
CA THR A 18 0.36 23.46 21.40
C THR A 18 0.14 23.07 19.93
N LYS A 19 -0.92 22.34 19.66
CA LYS A 19 -1.34 21.90 18.30
C LYS A 19 -1.39 23.06 17.27
N SER A 20 -1.75 24.26 17.71
CA SER A 20 -1.91 25.44 16.86
C SER A 20 -0.64 26.28 16.71
N SER A 21 0.44 25.97 17.44
CA SER A 21 1.70 26.71 17.39
C SER A 21 2.69 26.09 16.40
N GLU A 22 3.38 26.93 15.65
CA GLU A 22 4.47 26.48 14.79
C GLU A 22 5.60 25.86 15.65
N GLN A 23 6.01 24.63 15.31
CA GLN A 23 7.08 23.94 16.02
C GLN A 23 8.45 24.53 15.63
N PRO A 24 9.33 24.81 16.60
CA PRO A 24 10.68 25.29 16.30
C PRO A 24 11.54 24.16 15.71
N PHE A 25 12.42 24.52 14.78
CA PHE A 25 13.50 23.65 14.34
C PHE A 25 14.71 23.82 15.26
N PHE A 26 15.28 22.71 15.72
CA PHE A 26 16.50 22.66 16.53
C PHE A 26 17.68 22.19 15.67
N SER A 27 18.72 22.99 15.55
CA SER A 27 19.97 22.63 14.86
C SER A 27 20.67 21.45 15.51
N SER A 28 20.63 21.35 16.84
CA SER A 28 21.14 20.21 17.60
C SER A 28 20.11 19.09 17.63
N GLN A 29 20.49 17.90 17.15
CA GLN A 29 19.65 16.70 17.23
C GLN A 29 19.33 16.33 18.67
N GLN A 30 20.32 16.43 19.57
CA GLN A 30 20.13 16.14 20.99
C GLN A 30 19.05 17.03 21.62
N GLN A 31 19.05 18.34 21.31
CA GLN A 31 18.02 19.26 21.82
C GLN A 31 16.62 18.93 21.28
N ALA A 32 16.54 18.50 20.02
CA ALA A 32 15.29 18.06 19.44
C ALA A 32 14.78 16.77 20.11
N GLU A 33 15.67 15.81 20.37
CA GLU A 33 15.35 14.55 21.07
C GLU A 33 14.94 14.80 22.53
N GLU A 34 15.65 15.67 23.26
CA GLU A 34 15.29 16.07 24.63
C GLU A 34 13.89 16.73 24.67
N ARG A 35 13.56 17.53 23.65
CA ARG A 35 12.23 18.12 23.53
C ARG A 35 11.16 17.08 23.22
N SER A 36 11.46 16.10 22.37
CA SER A 36 10.57 14.96 22.10
C SER A 36 10.28 14.17 23.38
N GLN A 37 11.32 13.89 24.18
CA GLN A 37 11.18 13.20 25.46
C GLN A 37 10.30 14.00 26.46
N ALA A 38 10.41 15.34 26.45
CA ALA A 38 9.54 16.16 27.29
C ALA A 38 8.05 16.06 26.95
N TYR A 39 7.72 15.81 25.67
CA TYR A 39 6.34 15.48 25.29
C TYR A 39 5.91 14.13 25.85
N ASP A 40 6.78 13.10 25.77
CA ASP A 40 6.46 11.76 26.32
C ASP A 40 6.22 11.84 27.82
N ASP A 41 7.10 12.49 28.57
CA ASP A 41 6.96 12.66 30.01
C ASP A 41 5.65 13.38 30.39
N ALA A 42 5.22 14.35 29.58
CA ALA A 42 3.97 15.07 29.79
C ALA A 42 2.73 14.18 29.47
N ILE A 43 2.78 13.40 28.41
CA ILE A 43 1.73 12.46 28.04
C ILE A 43 1.58 11.38 29.12
N ASP A 44 2.67 10.71 29.52
CA ASP A 44 2.66 9.68 30.59
C ASP A 44 2.09 10.21 31.92
N THR A 45 2.37 11.48 32.20
CA THR A 45 1.81 12.15 33.39
C THR A 45 0.29 12.33 33.28
N LEU A 46 -0.23 12.64 32.09
CA LEU A 46 -1.66 12.80 31.86
C LEU A 46 -2.37 11.45 31.79
N ASP A 47 -1.78 10.43 31.18
CA ASP A 47 -2.31 9.05 31.17
C ASP A 47 -2.52 8.54 32.60
N THR A 48 -1.53 8.77 33.48
CA THR A 48 -1.67 8.43 34.92
C THR A 48 -2.82 9.18 35.60
N LYS A 49 -3.12 10.41 35.18
CA LYS A 49 -4.26 11.19 35.69
C LYS A 49 -5.58 10.72 35.10
N GLU A 50 -5.61 10.34 33.83
CA GLU A 50 -6.79 9.78 33.15
C GLU A 50 -7.25 8.50 33.83
N ASP A 51 -6.33 7.58 34.13
CA ASP A 51 -6.62 6.34 34.87
C ASP A 51 -7.24 6.57 36.25
N ASN A 52 -7.01 7.73 36.86
CA ASN A 52 -7.49 8.08 38.19
C ASN A 52 -8.59 9.16 38.21
N CYS A 53 -9.08 9.57 37.04
CA CYS A 53 -10.14 10.57 36.97
C CYS A 53 -11.49 10.03 37.49
N THR A 54 -12.32 10.90 38.05
CA THR A 54 -13.54 10.50 38.76
C THR A 54 -14.82 11.08 38.18
N THR A 55 -14.71 11.95 37.19
CA THR A 55 -15.85 12.57 36.51
C THR A 55 -15.65 12.52 35.00
N ASP A 56 -16.73 12.22 34.27
CA ASP A 56 -16.69 12.11 32.80
C ASP A 56 -16.06 13.37 32.13
N GLN A 57 -16.45 14.56 32.58
CA GLN A 57 -15.91 15.82 32.05
C GLN A 57 -14.40 15.95 32.27
N ALA A 58 -13.88 15.57 33.44
CA ALA A 58 -12.45 15.64 33.71
C ALA A 58 -11.66 14.61 32.91
N CYS A 59 -12.22 13.41 32.68
CA CYS A 59 -11.62 12.40 31.83
C CYS A 59 -11.57 12.85 30.37
N ASP A 60 -12.67 13.42 29.85
CA ASP A 60 -12.72 13.97 28.48
C ASP A 60 -11.70 15.11 28.29
N ASP A 61 -11.57 16.02 29.26
CA ASP A 61 -10.61 17.13 29.18
C ASP A 61 -9.17 16.63 29.18
N ILE A 62 -8.84 15.59 29.97
CA ILE A 62 -7.52 14.96 30.01
C ILE A 62 -7.23 14.23 28.70
N SER A 63 -8.16 13.40 28.20
CA SER A 63 -8.03 12.67 26.95
C SER A 63 -7.79 13.62 25.75
N LYS A 64 -8.49 14.75 25.75
CA LYS A 64 -8.26 15.79 24.76
C LYS A 64 -6.88 16.42 24.88
N ALA A 65 -6.38 16.66 26.09
CA ALA A 65 -5.05 17.23 26.31
C ALA A 65 -3.93 16.25 25.87
N ILE A 66 -4.12 14.93 26.11
CA ILE A 66 -3.23 13.88 25.60
C ILE A 66 -3.19 13.92 24.08
N THR A 67 -4.35 13.88 23.42
CA THR A 67 -4.46 13.94 21.97
C THR A 67 -3.76 15.18 21.39
N ASP A 68 -3.93 16.35 22.01
CA ASP A 68 -3.29 17.60 21.57
C ASP A 68 -1.75 17.56 21.74
N LEU A 69 -1.24 16.94 22.80
CA LEU A 69 0.21 16.76 23.02
C LEU A 69 0.81 15.73 22.06
N GLU A 70 0.13 14.61 21.81
CA GLU A 70 0.57 13.62 20.82
C GLU A 70 0.68 14.25 19.43
N TYR A 71 -0.31 15.06 19.05
CA TYR A 71 -0.26 15.81 17.78
C TYR A 71 0.89 16.82 17.75
N ALA A 72 1.11 17.57 18.82
CA ALA A 72 2.20 18.53 18.93
C ALA A 72 3.57 17.85 18.88
N LYS A 73 3.73 16.70 19.58
CA LYS A 73 4.93 15.86 19.53
C LYS A 73 5.21 15.37 18.10
N ARG A 74 4.19 14.86 17.41
CA ARG A 74 4.32 14.38 16.03
C ARG A 74 4.80 15.49 15.09
N ASN A 75 4.21 16.69 15.21
CA ASN A 75 4.64 17.86 14.45
C ASN A 75 6.09 18.27 14.79
N HIS A 76 6.48 18.16 16.07
CA HIS A 76 7.86 18.44 16.51
C HIS A 76 8.85 17.44 15.88
N ILE A 77 8.52 16.13 15.91
CA ILE A 77 9.34 15.07 15.31
C ILE A 77 9.48 15.29 13.80
N ASP A 78 8.39 15.62 13.12
CA ASP A 78 8.39 15.87 11.67
C ASP A 78 9.22 17.09 11.30
N LYS A 79 8.98 18.23 11.96
CA LYS A 79 9.71 19.48 11.74
C LYS A 79 11.19 19.34 12.00
N ASN A 80 11.58 18.54 13.00
CA ASN A 80 12.97 18.32 13.38
C ASN A 80 13.62 17.11 12.69
N GLY A 81 12.90 16.41 11.82
CA GLY A 81 13.42 15.27 11.08
C GLY A 81 13.88 14.10 11.96
N LEU A 82 13.34 13.97 13.17
CA LEU A 82 13.68 12.90 14.10
C LEU A 82 13.14 11.55 13.58
N ALA A 83 13.85 10.47 13.87
CA ALA A 83 13.37 9.13 13.56
C ALA A 83 12.18 8.74 14.44
N MET A 84 11.27 7.94 13.87
CA MET A 84 10.17 7.30 14.59
C MET A 84 10.16 5.80 14.30
N PHE A 85 9.79 5.03 15.30
CA PHE A 85 9.55 3.61 15.16
C PHE A 85 8.16 3.28 15.73
N ASP A 86 7.28 2.76 14.88
CA ASP A 86 5.94 2.36 15.26
C ASP A 86 5.80 0.84 15.11
N ILE A 87 5.20 0.19 16.10
CA ILE A 87 4.75 -1.20 15.99
C ILE A 87 3.31 -1.16 15.50
N LEU A 88 3.07 -1.80 14.37
CA LEU A 88 1.78 -1.82 13.71
C LEU A 88 1.31 -3.27 13.54
N GLY A 89 0.03 -3.49 13.70
CA GLY A 89 -0.55 -4.79 13.46
C GLY A 89 -2.07 -4.76 13.52
N GLY A 90 -2.68 -5.79 12.99
CA GLY A 90 -4.12 -5.92 12.99
C GLY A 90 -4.65 -6.92 11.98
N PRO A 91 -5.97 -7.16 12.01
CA PRO A 91 -6.65 -8.00 11.05
C PRO A 91 -6.80 -7.30 9.70
N ALA A 92 -6.72 -8.08 8.64
CA ALA A 92 -7.09 -7.68 7.29
C ALA A 92 -7.81 -8.85 6.59
N PHE A 93 -8.52 -8.56 5.53
CA PHE A 93 -9.20 -9.58 4.73
C PHE A 93 -9.22 -9.19 3.26
N THR A 94 -8.91 -10.14 2.40
CA THR A 94 -9.16 -10.07 0.96
C THR A 94 -9.66 -11.43 0.47
N PRO A 95 -10.42 -11.49 -0.62
CA PRO A 95 -10.87 -12.77 -1.19
C PRO A 95 -9.71 -13.73 -1.47
N GLU A 96 -8.57 -13.20 -1.91
CA GLU A 96 -7.40 -13.97 -2.33
C GLU A 96 -6.64 -14.61 -1.16
N ASN A 97 -6.58 -13.91 -0.04
CA ASN A 97 -5.77 -14.33 1.11
C ASN A 97 -6.61 -14.77 2.32
N GLY A 98 -7.95 -14.59 2.25
CA GLY A 98 -8.83 -14.82 3.38
C GLY A 98 -8.54 -13.89 4.56
N LEU A 99 -8.76 -14.37 5.77
CA LEU A 99 -8.44 -13.64 6.99
C LEU A 99 -6.93 -13.60 7.21
N MET A 100 -6.40 -12.42 7.41
CA MET A 100 -4.98 -12.16 7.68
C MET A 100 -4.81 -11.53 9.06
N MET A 101 -3.71 -11.87 9.73
CA MET A 101 -3.18 -11.16 10.89
C MET A 101 -1.77 -10.72 10.57
N ALA A 102 -1.54 -9.42 10.60
CA ALA A 102 -0.24 -8.82 10.37
C ALA A 102 0.32 -8.22 11.68
N LEU A 103 1.61 -8.36 11.87
CA LEU A 103 2.36 -7.68 12.92
C LEU A 103 3.73 -7.27 12.37
N GLY A 104 4.14 -6.05 12.64
CA GLY A 104 5.41 -5.55 12.14
C GLY A 104 5.80 -4.20 12.69
N GLY A 105 6.84 -3.63 12.13
CA GLY A 105 7.36 -2.31 12.47
C GLY A 105 7.50 -1.42 11.25
N LEU A 106 7.32 -0.14 11.49
CA LEU A 106 7.57 0.95 10.56
C LEU A 106 8.62 1.88 11.18
N TYR A 107 9.77 1.98 10.53
CA TYR A 107 10.80 2.95 10.88
C TYR A 107 10.78 4.07 9.85
N SER A 108 10.55 5.30 10.30
CA SER A 108 10.51 6.49 9.45
C SER A 108 11.51 7.54 9.94
N PHE A 109 12.23 8.19 9.02
CA PHE A 109 13.31 9.11 9.29
C PHE A 109 13.52 10.09 8.14
N LYS A 110 14.25 11.18 8.37
CA LYS A 110 14.80 12.00 7.29
C LYS A 110 16.29 11.65 7.09
N THR A 111 16.69 11.40 5.87
CA THR A 111 18.11 11.15 5.50
C THR A 111 18.94 12.38 5.73
N GLU A 112 18.35 13.56 5.53
CA GLU A 112 18.96 14.87 5.73
C GLU A 112 18.03 15.73 6.60
N ARG A 113 18.30 15.78 7.88
CA ARG A 113 17.44 16.39 8.89
C ARG A 113 17.23 17.89 8.69
N GLU A 114 18.24 18.59 8.17
CA GLU A 114 18.21 20.05 7.97
C GLU A 114 17.33 20.46 6.78
N GLN A 115 17.05 19.54 5.88
CA GLN A 115 16.19 19.78 4.74
C GLN A 115 14.71 19.58 5.16
N THR A 116 14.09 20.65 5.62
CA THR A 116 12.73 20.61 6.17
C THR A 116 11.68 20.14 5.17
N GLU A 117 11.87 20.43 3.90
CA GLU A 117 10.95 20.05 2.80
C GLU A 117 11.16 18.63 2.29
N LEU A 118 12.30 17.99 2.63
CA LEU A 118 12.56 16.61 2.22
C LEU A 118 11.52 15.67 2.82
N GLN A 119 10.95 14.80 1.99
CA GLN A 119 10.01 13.77 2.43
C GLN A 119 10.67 12.80 3.41
N ARG A 120 9.87 12.23 4.31
CA ARG A 120 10.37 11.21 5.25
C ARG A 120 10.61 9.89 4.52
N SER A 121 11.80 9.37 4.68
CA SER A 121 12.14 8.01 4.31
C SER A 121 11.47 7.02 5.26
N SER A 122 11.13 5.83 4.76
CA SER A 122 10.53 4.78 5.56
C SER A 122 11.00 3.39 5.16
N VAL A 123 11.15 2.55 6.18
CA VAL A 123 11.38 1.10 6.02
C VAL A 123 10.38 0.38 6.90
N SER A 124 9.61 -0.54 6.32
CA SER A 124 8.68 -1.38 7.07
C SER A 124 9.03 -2.86 6.92
N LEU A 125 8.72 -3.64 7.95
CA LEU A 125 8.85 -5.09 7.96
C LEU A 125 7.65 -5.69 8.69
N PHE A 126 6.89 -6.55 8.01
CA PHE A 126 5.71 -7.23 8.54
C PHE A 126 5.82 -8.74 8.36
N GLY A 127 5.50 -9.49 9.42
CA GLY A 127 5.10 -10.87 9.38
C GLY A 127 3.58 -10.97 9.26
N ILE A 128 3.10 -11.81 8.36
CA ILE A 128 1.68 -11.99 8.08
C ILE A 128 1.36 -13.49 8.11
N VAL A 129 0.29 -13.83 8.82
CA VAL A 129 -0.32 -15.18 8.78
C VAL A 129 -1.69 -15.02 8.13
N ASN A 130 -2.03 -15.89 7.22
CA ASN A 130 -3.32 -15.85 6.52
C ASN A 130 -3.99 -17.22 6.44
N LYS A 131 -5.32 -17.21 6.41
CA LYS A 131 -6.16 -18.39 6.23
C LYS A 131 -7.23 -18.05 5.19
N GLY A 132 -6.97 -18.48 3.96
CA GLY A 132 -7.91 -18.48 2.85
C GLY A 132 -8.55 -19.86 2.64
N ASP A 133 -8.78 -20.22 1.39
CA ASP A 133 -9.39 -21.49 1.00
C ASP A 133 -8.46 -22.69 1.21
N GLY A 134 -7.14 -22.46 1.19
CA GLY A 134 -6.11 -23.49 1.37
C GLY A 134 -5.64 -23.66 2.80
N ASP A 135 -4.39 -24.08 2.93
CA ASP A 135 -3.69 -24.23 4.20
C ASP A 135 -3.38 -22.89 4.87
N LEU A 136 -2.85 -22.94 6.09
CA LEU A 136 -2.37 -21.74 6.79
C LEU A 136 -1.13 -21.21 6.06
N GLY A 137 -1.24 -19.99 5.54
CA GLY A 137 -0.17 -19.33 4.83
C GLY A 137 0.64 -18.37 5.71
N TYR A 138 1.88 -18.14 5.32
CA TYR A 138 2.80 -17.22 5.98
C TYR A 138 3.48 -16.32 4.96
N SER A 139 3.66 -15.04 5.29
CA SER A 139 4.50 -14.18 4.47
C SER A 139 5.28 -13.15 5.29
N ILE A 140 6.42 -12.74 4.75
CA ILE A 140 7.22 -11.63 5.24
C ILE A 140 7.22 -10.58 4.14
N ARG A 141 6.84 -9.35 4.49
CA ARG A 141 6.82 -8.21 3.55
C ARG A 141 7.65 -7.08 4.11
N SER A 142 8.56 -6.55 3.31
CA SER A 142 9.32 -5.33 3.61
C SER A 142 9.15 -4.32 2.48
N ARG A 143 8.87 -3.07 2.82
CA ARG A 143 8.80 -1.95 1.87
C ARG A 143 9.78 -0.87 2.29
N GLN A 144 10.51 -0.34 1.33
CA GLN A 144 11.46 0.74 1.51
C GLN A 144 11.06 1.91 0.60
N ASN A 145 10.93 3.10 1.16
CA ASN A 145 10.79 4.36 0.41
C ASN A 145 11.83 5.31 0.99
N LEU A 146 12.88 5.56 0.24
CA LEU A 146 14.01 6.37 0.70
C LEU A 146 14.18 7.58 -0.21
N PHE A 147 14.39 8.75 0.40
CA PHE A 147 14.54 10.03 -0.27
C PHE A 147 15.88 10.63 0.14
N PHE A 148 16.69 11.06 -0.84
CA PHE A 148 18.02 11.58 -0.63
C PHE A 148 18.23 12.86 -1.45
N ASP A 149 19.25 13.63 -1.09
CA ASP A 149 19.78 14.76 -1.85
C ASP A 149 18.70 15.76 -2.26
N ASN A 150 17.96 16.26 -1.24
CA ASN A 150 16.86 17.21 -1.46
C ASN A 150 15.76 16.72 -2.43
N ASP A 151 15.46 15.41 -2.34
CA ASP A 151 14.52 14.69 -3.19
C ASP A 151 14.99 14.49 -4.66
N ASP A 152 16.30 14.66 -4.92
CA ASP A 152 16.87 14.40 -6.23
C ASP A 152 17.09 12.91 -6.49
N ILE A 153 17.15 12.08 -5.44
CA ILE A 153 17.30 10.63 -5.55
C ILE A 153 16.23 9.95 -4.69
N ARG A 154 15.49 9.03 -5.32
CA ARG A 154 14.47 8.19 -4.67
C ARG A 154 14.81 6.71 -4.84
N TYR A 155 14.72 5.96 -3.76
CA TYR A 155 14.73 4.50 -3.84
C TYR A 155 13.41 3.94 -3.35
N ASN A 156 12.77 3.12 -4.18
CA ASN A 156 11.53 2.41 -3.87
C ASN A 156 11.78 0.91 -3.96
N GLY A 157 11.64 0.20 -2.83
CA GLY A 157 11.85 -1.23 -2.72
C GLY A 157 10.64 -1.95 -2.17
N LEU A 158 10.40 -3.15 -2.67
CA LEU A 158 9.44 -4.11 -2.12
C LEU A 158 10.07 -5.50 -2.11
N PHE A 159 10.07 -6.15 -0.98
CA PHE A 159 10.43 -7.55 -0.81
C PHE A 159 9.25 -8.31 -0.22
N VAL A 160 8.90 -9.46 -0.80
CA VAL A 160 7.89 -10.38 -0.29
C VAL A 160 8.42 -11.79 -0.38
N LEU A 161 8.41 -12.50 0.74
CA LEU A 161 8.60 -13.94 0.81
C LEU A 161 7.29 -14.55 1.34
N ALA A 162 6.74 -15.51 0.63
CA ALA A 162 5.47 -16.13 0.98
C ALA A 162 5.50 -17.64 0.77
N ASP A 163 4.84 -18.34 1.69
CA ASP A 163 4.46 -19.74 1.57
C ASP A 163 2.96 -19.80 1.85
N GLN A 164 2.18 -19.97 0.80
CA GLN A 164 0.71 -19.83 0.86
C GLN A 164 0.01 -20.45 -0.36
N SER A 165 -1.27 -20.60 -0.25
CA SER A 165 -2.14 -21.00 -1.35
C SER A 165 -2.64 -19.80 -2.15
N GLU A 166 -2.85 -19.98 -3.46
CA GLU A 166 -3.60 -19.07 -4.33
C GLU A 166 -4.48 -19.88 -5.27
N ASN A 167 -5.50 -19.25 -5.82
CA ASN A 167 -6.29 -19.89 -6.87
C ASN A 167 -5.66 -19.60 -8.25
N PHE A 168 -5.50 -20.64 -9.05
CA PHE A 168 -5.02 -20.59 -10.43
C PHE A 168 -6.04 -21.25 -11.37
N TRP A 169 -6.58 -20.48 -12.29
CA TRP A 169 -7.61 -20.95 -13.25
C TRP A 169 -7.03 -21.36 -14.60
N GLY A 170 -5.76 -21.08 -14.86
CA GLY A 170 -5.13 -21.18 -16.16
C GLY A 170 -4.92 -19.79 -16.81
N VAL A 171 -4.42 -19.79 -18.03
CA VAL A 171 -4.13 -18.60 -18.83
C VAL A 171 -5.26 -18.34 -19.83
N GLY A 172 -5.64 -17.07 -20.00
CA GLY A 172 -6.66 -16.61 -20.92
C GLY A 172 -8.04 -16.36 -20.28
N TYR A 173 -8.87 -15.65 -21.02
CA TYR A 173 -10.21 -15.24 -20.59
C TYR A 173 -11.13 -16.44 -20.31
N ASP A 174 -11.14 -17.42 -21.21
CA ASP A 174 -12.02 -18.59 -21.10
C ASP A 174 -11.66 -19.47 -19.90
N ALA A 175 -10.36 -19.59 -19.58
CA ALA A 175 -9.90 -20.30 -18.40
C ALA A 175 -10.47 -19.65 -17.12
N GLY A 176 -10.40 -18.33 -16.99
CA GLY A 176 -10.96 -17.59 -15.87
C GLY A 176 -12.47 -17.72 -15.73
N LYS A 177 -13.22 -17.96 -16.83
CA LYS A 177 -14.68 -18.14 -16.82
C LYS A 177 -15.16 -19.55 -16.52
N LYS A 178 -14.31 -20.56 -16.67
CA LYS A 178 -14.68 -21.98 -16.65
C LYS A 178 -15.34 -22.41 -15.34
N GLN A 179 -14.86 -21.93 -14.20
CA GLN A 179 -15.36 -22.33 -12.88
C GLN A 179 -15.07 -21.27 -11.80
N PRO A 180 -15.82 -21.26 -10.67
CA PRO A 180 -15.48 -20.46 -9.50
C PRO A 180 -14.21 -20.99 -8.81
N ALA A 181 -13.71 -20.25 -7.80
CA ALA A 181 -12.66 -20.72 -6.92
C ALA A 181 -13.10 -22.01 -6.18
N SER A 182 -12.24 -23.00 -6.13
CA SER A 182 -12.50 -24.31 -5.53
C SER A 182 -11.18 -25.07 -5.32
N ASP A 183 -11.24 -26.26 -4.74
CA ASP A 183 -10.09 -27.16 -4.63
C ASP A 183 -9.44 -27.47 -5.99
N ASP A 184 -10.23 -27.46 -7.07
CA ASP A 184 -9.74 -27.70 -8.44
C ASP A 184 -8.90 -26.54 -8.99
N THR A 185 -8.89 -25.37 -8.33
CA THR A 185 -8.07 -24.21 -8.70
C THR A 185 -7.00 -23.89 -7.67
N LEU A 186 -7.01 -24.53 -6.49
CA LEU A 186 -6.14 -24.20 -5.36
C LEU A 186 -4.71 -24.68 -5.55
N LEU A 187 -3.76 -23.77 -5.68
CA LEU A 187 -2.35 -24.01 -5.91
C LEU A 187 -1.52 -23.57 -4.70
N ASN A 188 -0.85 -24.52 -4.05
CA ASN A 188 0.11 -24.23 -3.00
C ASN A 188 1.45 -23.82 -3.60
N LYS A 189 2.10 -22.81 -3.01
CA LYS A 189 3.36 -22.28 -3.53
C LYS A 189 4.26 -21.67 -2.46
N THR A 190 5.56 -21.72 -2.74
CA THR A 190 6.56 -20.82 -2.13
C THR A 190 6.96 -19.78 -3.16
N ALA A 191 6.91 -18.50 -2.80
CA ALA A 191 7.22 -17.40 -3.71
C ALA A 191 8.09 -16.34 -3.05
N LEU A 192 9.02 -15.76 -3.82
CA LEU A 192 9.78 -14.58 -3.46
C LEU A 192 9.63 -13.54 -4.57
N THR A 193 9.28 -12.32 -4.18
CA THR A 193 9.24 -11.18 -5.09
C THR A 193 10.12 -10.07 -4.54
N TYR A 194 10.99 -9.54 -5.38
CA TYR A 194 11.70 -8.30 -5.12
C TYR A 194 11.52 -7.34 -6.29
N SER A 195 11.15 -6.11 -5.97
CA SER A 195 11.14 -4.98 -6.89
C SER A 195 11.90 -3.81 -6.29
N GLY A 196 12.82 -3.23 -7.05
CA GLY A 196 13.60 -2.08 -6.65
C GLY A 196 13.75 -1.10 -7.79
N ASN A 197 13.47 0.18 -7.51
CA ASN A 197 13.68 1.31 -8.45
C ASN A 197 14.58 2.33 -7.77
N LEU A 198 15.58 2.83 -8.50
CA LEU A 198 16.43 3.92 -8.08
C LEU A 198 16.23 5.07 -9.08
N ASP A 199 15.44 6.05 -8.70
CA ASP A 199 14.97 7.12 -9.58
C ASP A 199 15.72 8.43 -9.30
N PHE A 200 16.11 9.15 -10.35
CA PHE A 200 16.82 10.41 -10.32
C PHE A 200 15.93 11.53 -10.85
N ASN A 201 15.89 12.65 -10.15
CA ASN A 201 15.14 13.84 -10.53
C ASN A 201 15.70 14.43 -11.83
N SER A 202 14.84 14.60 -12.82
CA SER A 202 15.17 15.29 -14.07
C SER A 202 14.55 16.68 -14.19
N GLY A 203 13.93 17.17 -13.12
CA GLY A 203 13.21 18.43 -13.05
C GLY A 203 11.72 18.32 -13.38
N TYR A 204 10.97 19.33 -12.97
CA TYR A 204 9.52 19.47 -13.21
C TYR A 204 8.67 18.31 -12.66
N GLY A 205 9.13 17.60 -11.61
CA GLY A 205 8.43 16.45 -11.02
C GLY A 205 8.61 15.12 -11.75
N PHE A 206 9.52 15.07 -12.76
CA PHE A 206 9.87 13.84 -13.44
C PHE A 206 11.10 13.18 -12.80
N TYR A 207 10.99 11.87 -12.63
CA TYR A 207 12.06 11.00 -12.15
C TYR A 207 12.26 9.86 -13.15
N PHE A 208 13.49 9.42 -13.34
CA PHE A 208 13.81 8.25 -14.13
C PHE A 208 15.00 7.49 -13.55
N GLY A 209 15.05 6.20 -13.77
CA GLY A 209 16.17 5.42 -13.28
C GLY A 209 16.07 3.92 -13.53
N PRO A 210 17.10 3.17 -13.13
CA PRO A 210 17.14 1.73 -13.29
C PRO A 210 16.11 1.03 -12.37
N ALA A 211 15.61 -0.09 -12.88
CA ALA A 211 14.69 -0.97 -12.19
C ALA A 211 15.22 -2.41 -12.18
N LEU A 212 15.08 -3.09 -11.05
CA LEU A 212 15.40 -4.51 -10.86
C LEU A 212 14.14 -5.25 -10.39
N ARG A 213 13.88 -6.41 -11.00
CA ARG A 213 12.80 -7.32 -10.63
C ARG A 213 13.36 -8.73 -10.45
N VAL A 214 12.98 -9.37 -9.37
CA VAL A 214 13.27 -10.78 -9.11
C VAL A 214 11.98 -11.45 -8.68
N ASN A 215 11.55 -12.47 -9.43
CA ASN A 215 10.42 -13.30 -9.11
C ASN A 215 10.88 -14.75 -9.04
N TYR A 216 10.65 -15.39 -7.91
CA TYR A 216 10.81 -16.81 -7.71
C TYR A 216 9.46 -17.39 -7.35
N PHE A 217 9.04 -18.41 -8.07
CA PHE A 217 7.77 -19.08 -7.86
C PHE A 217 7.96 -20.61 -7.96
N LYS A 218 7.69 -21.31 -6.88
CA LYS A 218 7.78 -22.77 -6.83
C LYS A 218 6.44 -23.34 -6.37
N PRO A 219 5.68 -24.02 -7.24
CA PRO A 219 4.48 -24.73 -6.85
C PRO A 219 4.82 -25.97 -6.01
N ASP A 220 3.89 -26.39 -5.16
CA ASP A 220 3.95 -27.71 -4.54
C ASP A 220 3.44 -28.77 -5.52
N GLU A 221 4.36 -29.51 -6.11
CA GLU A 221 4.05 -30.51 -7.12
C GLU A 221 3.28 -31.73 -6.57
N THR A 222 3.20 -31.88 -5.25
CA THR A 222 2.48 -32.99 -4.61
C THR A 222 0.98 -32.76 -4.55
N SER A 223 0.53 -31.52 -4.77
CA SER A 223 -0.87 -31.09 -4.64
C SER A 223 -1.32 -30.15 -5.77
N LEU A 224 -0.93 -30.45 -7.02
CA LEU A 224 -1.32 -29.62 -8.16
C LEU A 224 -2.84 -29.73 -8.47
N PRO A 225 -3.54 -28.60 -8.62
CA PRO A 225 -4.95 -28.62 -9.02
C PRO A 225 -5.12 -29.01 -10.50
N PRO A 226 -6.28 -29.56 -10.89
CA PRO A 226 -6.58 -29.90 -12.28
C PRO A 226 -6.35 -28.76 -13.27
N THR A 227 -6.68 -27.53 -12.90
CA THR A 227 -6.48 -26.34 -13.75
C THR A 227 -4.99 -26.09 -14.05
N ALA A 228 -4.09 -26.35 -13.12
CA ALA A 228 -2.64 -26.22 -13.34
C ALA A 228 -2.11 -27.40 -14.19
N ILE A 229 -2.66 -28.60 -13.99
CA ILE A 229 -2.25 -29.77 -14.77
C ILE A 229 -2.64 -29.65 -16.25
N GLU A 230 -3.81 -29.08 -16.54
CA GLU A 230 -4.36 -28.89 -17.88
C GLU A 230 -3.78 -27.67 -18.61
N ASP A 231 -3.18 -26.71 -17.91
CA ASP A 231 -2.69 -25.47 -18.52
C ASP A 231 -1.31 -25.63 -19.16
N GLU A 232 -1.20 -25.31 -20.44
CA GLU A 232 0.02 -25.47 -21.22
C GLU A 232 1.14 -24.55 -20.72
N ASN A 233 0.83 -23.29 -20.38
CA ASN A 233 1.83 -22.33 -19.87
C ASN A 233 2.35 -22.80 -18.50
N PHE A 234 1.47 -23.25 -17.60
CA PHE A 234 1.90 -23.81 -16.33
C PHE A 234 2.87 -24.98 -16.52
N GLN A 235 2.53 -25.95 -17.37
CA GLN A 235 3.37 -27.11 -17.64
C GLN A 235 4.73 -26.75 -18.25
N GLN A 236 4.77 -25.72 -19.10
CA GLN A 236 6.01 -25.23 -19.72
C GLN A 236 6.95 -24.57 -18.71
N PHE A 237 6.42 -23.88 -17.69
CA PHE A 237 7.21 -23.00 -16.81
C PHE A 237 7.28 -23.46 -15.34
N LYS A 238 6.55 -24.46 -14.89
CA LYS A 238 6.56 -24.92 -13.48
C LYS A 238 7.95 -25.32 -12.95
N ASP A 239 8.84 -25.79 -13.82
CA ASP A 239 10.22 -26.18 -13.52
C ASP A 239 11.25 -25.04 -13.78
N LYS A 240 10.79 -23.83 -14.09
CA LYS A 240 11.59 -22.63 -14.35
C LYS A 240 11.21 -21.50 -13.37
N PRO A 241 11.55 -21.66 -12.08
CA PRO A 241 10.99 -20.86 -11.02
C PRO A 241 11.51 -19.43 -10.95
N LEU A 242 12.68 -19.12 -11.53
CA LEU A 242 13.38 -17.87 -11.31
C LEU A 242 13.33 -16.95 -12.53
N SER A 243 12.82 -15.75 -12.32
CA SER A 243 12.83 -14.65 -13.30
C SER A 243 13.58 -13.46 -12.74
N ILE A 244 14.68 -13.06 -13.40
CA ILE A 244 15.46 -11.86 -13.07
C ILE A 244 15.43 -10.92 -14.25
N GLY A 245 14.93 -9.70 -13.99
CA GLY A 245 14.76 -8.66 -14.99
C GLY A 245 15.42 -7.35 -14.59
N LEU A 246 16.05 -6.71 -15.57
CA LEU A 246 16.60 -5.37 -15.49
C LEU A 246 15.87 -4.46 -16.47
N GLY A 247 15.66 -3.21 -16.07
CA GLY A 247 14.97 -2.24 -16.88
C GLY A 247 15.09 -0.83 -16.35
N PHE A 248 14.08 -0.03 -16.63
CA PHE A 248 14.02 1.35 -16.19
C PHE A 248 12.58 1.77 -15.87
N SER A 249 12.47 2.82 -15.06
CA SER A 249 11.21 3.51 -14.75
C SER A 249 11.31 5.00 -15.14
N ILE A 250 10.16 5.56 -15.51
CA ILE A 250 9.93 7.00 -15.67
C ILE A 250 8.71 7.36 -14.88
N ASN A 251 8.85 8.24 -13.89
CA ASN A 251 7.77 8.62 -13.00
C ASN A 251 7.52 10.13 -13.07
N TYR A 252 6.24 10.50 -12.97
CA TYR A 252 5.81 11.86 -12.67
C TYR A 252 4.83 11.82 -11.50
N ASP A 253 5.07 12.59 -10.44
CA ASP A 253 4.21 12.63 -9.27
C ASP A 253 3.99 14.06 -8.80
N SER A 254 2.75 14.52 -8.93
CA SER A 254 2.28 15.83 -8.45
C SER A 254 1.15 15.73 -7.43
N ARG A 255 0.97 14.55 -6.82
CA ARG A 255 -0.04 14.33 -5.79
C ARG A 255 0.30 15.12 -4.53
N ASP A 256 -0.74 15.65 -3.88
CA ASP A 256 -0.64 16.33 -2.58
C ASP A 256 -0.17 15.37 -1.46
N VAL A 257 -0.66 14.12 -1.47
CA VAL A 257 -0.27 13.05 -0.54
C VAL A 257 -0.29 11.71 -1.27
N THR A 258 0.76 10.92 -1.16
CA THR A 258 0.91 9.67 -1.92
C THR A 258 -0.04 8.55 -1.50
N VAL A 259 -0.43 8.49 -0.21
CA VAL A 259 -1.26 7.40 0.35
C VAL A 259 -2.77 7.63 0.27
N ASN A 260 -3.19 8.90 0.13
CA ASN A 260 -4.60 9.28 -0.03
C ASN A 260 -4.66 10.66 -0.70
N ALA A 261 -4.41 10.67 -2.00
CA ALA A 261 -4.39 11.89 -2.79
C ALA A 261 -5.80 12.47 -2.96
N TRP A 262 -5.90 13.80 -2.86
CA TRP A 262 -7.10 14.56 -3.14
C TRP A 262 -6.99 15.35 -4.43
N GLN A 263 -5.76 15.71 -4.82
CA GLN A 263 -5.46 16.42 -6.05
C GLN A 263 -4.12 16.02 -6.63
N GLY A 264 -3.94 16.31 -7.91
CA GLY A 264 -2.72 16.01 -8.65
C GLY A 264 -2.82 14.70 -9.42
N GLN A 265 -1.68 14.25 -9.90
CA GLN A 265 -1.60 13.02 -10.71
C GLN A 265 -0.29 12.28 -10.47
N TYR A 266 -0.34 10.99 -10.74
CA TYR A 266 0.79 10.09 -10.78
C TYR A 266 0.79 9.38 -12.13
N LEU A 267 1.95 9.36 -12.80
CA LEU A 267 2.16 8.58 -14.01
C LEU A 267 3.47 7.80 -13.84
N ASN A 268 3.40 6.50 -14.01
CA ASN A 268 4.56 5.62 -14.04
C ASN A 268 4.58 4.84 -15.36
N PHE A 269 5.71 4.88 -16.03
CA PHE A 269 6.06 3.95 -17.09
C PHE A 269 7.24 3.11 -16.64
N GLU A 270 7.13 1.79 -16.76
CA GLU A 270 8.19 0.85 -16.46
C GLU A 270 8.38 -0.13 -17.62
N TYR A 271 9.63 -0.43 -17.95
CA TYR A 271 10.00 -1.46 -18.90
C TYR A 271 11.08 -2.36 -18.31
N ILE A 272 10.84 -3.68 -18.31
CA ILE A 272 11.74 -4.69 -17.75
C ILE A 272 12.01 -5.78 -18.79
N ASN A 273 13.29 -6.10 -18.98
CA ASN A 273 13.76 -7.22 -19.79
C ASN A 273 14.29 -8.33 -18.87
N TYR A 274 13.69 -9.50 -18.95
CA TYR A 274 14.11 -10.70 -18.24
C TYR A 274 14.95 -11.56 -19.17
N ASN A 275 16.15 -11.96 -18.73
CA ASN A 275 17.10 -12.62 -19.60
C ASN A 275 18.00 -13.62 -18.86
N PRO A 276 18.31 -14.78 -19.45
CA PRO A 276 19.25 -15.73 -18.87
C PRO A 276 20.64 -15.15 -18.57
N SER A 277 21.08 -14.11 -19.29
CA SER A 277 22.34 -13.42 -18.98
C SER A 277 22.34 -12.70 -17.64
N PHE A 278 21.17 -12.46 -17.05
CA PHE A 278 21.01 -11.90 -15.71
C PHE A 278 20.75 -12.98 -14.64
N GLY A 279 20.72 -14.27 -15.03
CA GLY A 279 20.39 -15.40 -14.17
C GLY A 279 18.91 -15.80 -14.18
N SER A 280 18.09 -15.27 -15.09
CA SER A 280 16.69 -15.68 -15.28
C SER A 280 16.60 -17.03 -15.97
N ASP A 281 15.69 -17.91 -15.53
CA ASP A 281 15.36 -19.14 -16.26
C ASP A 281 14.59 -18.89 -17.56
N ASN A 282 13.93 -17.73 -17.65
CA ASN A 282 13.01 -17.36 -18.71
C ASN A 282 13.51 -16.11 -19.48
N ARG A 283 13.09 -15.96 -20.75
CA ARG A 283 13.39 -14.80 -21.59
C ARG A 283 12.11 -14.13 -22.05
N TYR A 284 11.83 -12.95 -21.50
CA TYR A 284 10.65 -12.16 -21.85
C TYR A 284 10.84 -10.68 -21.48
N GLN A 285 9.90 -9.86 -21.86
CA GLN A 285 9.88 -8.43 -21.57
C GLN A 285 8.48 -8.06 -21.03
N LYS A 286 8.46 -7.03 -20.19
CA LYS A 286 7.22 -6.46 -19.66
C LYS A 286 7.26 -4.95 -19.71
N ALA A 287 6.10 -4.35 -19.97
CA ALA A 287 5.88 -2.93 -19.80
C ALA A 287 4.64 -2.69 -18.94
N LEU A 288 4.69 -1.63 -18.14
CA LEU A 288 3.59 -1.16 -17.28
C LEU A 288 3.42 0.33 -17.47
N VAL A 289 2.19 0.75 -17.68
CA VAL A 289 1.75 2.15 -17.52
C VAL A 289 0.75 2.19 -16.38
N ASP A 290 1.00 3.01 -15.36
CA ASP A 290 0.07 3.28 -14.23
C ASP A 290 -0.18 4.78 -14.20
N HIS A 291 -1.42 5.20 -14.47
CA HIS A 291 -1.82 6.59 -14.45
C HIS A 291 -2.96 6.78 -13.46
N ARG A 292 -2.79 7.72 -12.52
CA ARG A 292 -3.76 8.09 -11.50
C ARG A 292 -3.98 9.60 -11.57
N TYR A 293 -5.25 10.02 -11.53
CA TYR A 293 -5.61 11.43 -11.53
C TYR A 293 -6.66 11.71 -10.46
N TYR A 294 -6.43 12.75 -9.69
CA TYR A 294 -7.28 13.11 -8.54
C TYR A 294 -7.76 14.56 -8.69
N LEU A 295 -9.07 14.73 -8.56
CA LEU A 295 -9.74 16.01 -8.67
C LEU A 295 -10.57 16.29 -7.42
N THR A 296 -10.18 17.30 -6.64
CA THR A 296 -11.00 17.82 -5.55
C THR A 296 -12.20 18.57 -6.11
N LEU A 297 -13.40 18.05 -5.86
CA LEU A 297 -14.66 18.71 -6.26
C LEU A 297 -15.13 19.73 -5.23
N ALA A 298 -14.94 19.41 -3.94
CA ALA A 298 -15.23 20.27 -2.79
C ALA A 298 -14.51 19.71 -1.56
N LEU A 299 -14.59 20.39 -0.42
CA LEU A 299 -14.04 19.90 0.84
C LEU A 299 -14.55 18.47 1.13
N GLY A 300 -13.62 17.53 1.29
CA GLY A 300 -13.91 16.11 1.53
C GLY A 300 -14.48 15.35 0.34
N LYS A 301 -14.56 15.92 -0.86
CA LYS A 301 -15.12 15.28 -2.06
C LYS A 301 -14.09 15.20 -3.16
N VAL A 302 -13.69 13.98 -3.51
CA VAL A 302 -12.64 13.70 -4.51
C VAL A 302 -13.17 12.76 -5.57
N LEU A 303 -12.88 13.06 -6.82
CA LEU A 303 -13.02 12.14 -7.94
C LEU A 303 -11.65 11.62 -8.32
N ALA A 304 -11.47 10.30 -8.26
CA ALA A 304 -10.21 9.63 -8.52
C ALA A 304 -10.34 8.72 -9.74
N PHE A 305 -9.36 8.77 -10.63
CA PHE A 305 -9.26 7.96 -11.84
C PHE A 305 -8.00 7.11 -11.74
N TYR A 306 -8.14 5.83 -12.03
CA TYR A 306 -7.05 4.88 -12.17
C TYR A 306 -7.11 4.24 -13.54
N ASN A 307 -5.98 4.22 -14.24
CA ASN A 307 -5.82 3.56 -15.52
C ASN A 307 -4.51 2.80 -15.51
N ALA A 308 -4.53 1.54 -15.88
CA ALA A 308 -3.31 0.75 -16.02
C ALA A 308 -3.33 -0.05 -17.31
N TYR A 309 -2.17 -0.17 -17.92
CA TYR A 309 -1.90 -1.06 -19.03
C TYR A 309 -0.65 -1.88 -18.73
N GLN A 310 -0.78 -3.18 -18.80
CA GLN A 310 0.28 -4.14 -18.63
C GLN A 310 0.45 -4.92 -19.93
N TRP A 311 1.68 -5.05 -20.37
CA TRP A 311 2.05 -5.78 -21.57
C TRP A 311 3.23 -6.71 -21.28
N SER A 312 3.22 -7.88 -21.88
CA SER A 312 4.32 -8.83 -21.82
C SER A 312 4.46 -9.59 -23.14
N GLU A 313 5.70 -9.97 -23.46
CA GLU A 313 6.04 -10.69 -24.69
C GLU A 313 7.22 -11.63 -24.47
N GLY A 314 7.21 -12.79 -25.13
CA GLY A 314 8.24 -13.82 -25.05
C GLY A 314 7.81 -15.02 -24.21
N ASP A 315 8.78 -15.68 -23.58
CA ASP A 315 8.57 -16.85 -22.73
C ASP A 315 8.08 -16.44 -21.32
N VAL A 316 6.88 -15.85 -21.25
CA VAL A 316 6.33 -15.29 -20.01
C VAL A 316 5.74 -16.44 -19.17
N PRO A 317 6.27 -16.69 -17.94
CA PRO A 317 5.70 -17.72 -17.08
C PRO A 317 4.36 -17.26 -16.48
N PHE A 318 3.45 -18.23 -16.25
CA PHE A 318 2.11 -18.03 -15.71
C PHE A 318 2.08 -17.14 -14.45
N TYR A 319 3.12 -17.20 -13.62
CA TYR A 319 3.22 -16.45 -12.37
C TYR A 319 3.62 -14.98 -12.55
N ASP A 320 4.04 -14.58 -13.76
CA ASP A 320 4.44 -13.20 -14.06
C ASP A 320 3.64 -12.56 -15.23
N LEU A 321 2.61 -13.26 -15.74
CA LEU A 321 1.67 -12.70 -16.71
C LEU A 321 0.90 -11.51 -16.11
N PRO A 322 0.56 -10.48 -16.91
CA PRO A 322 -0.41 -9.45 -16.57
C PRO A 322 -1.72 -10.02 -16.01
N THR A 323 -2.26 -9.39 -14.96
CA THR A 323 -3.48 -9.84 -14.28
C THR A 323 -4.43 -8.69 -14.01
N LEU A 324 -5.72 -9.01 -13.86
CA LEU A 324 -6.76 -8.07 -13.44
C LEU A 324 -7.31 -8.41 -12.06
N GLY A 325 -7.90 -7.41 -11.42
CA GLY A 325 -8.64 -7.54 -10.16
C GLY A 325 -7.80 -7.35 -8.91
N GLY A 326 -8.42 -7.61 -7.77
CA GLY A 326 -7.82 -7.52 -6.44
C GLY A 326 -8.24 -6.28 -5.67
N GLN A 327 -7.52 -6.01 -4.58
CA GLN A 327 -7.91 -4.97 -3.62
C GLN A 327 -7.66 -3.52 -4.08
N SER A 328 -6.88 -3.32 -5.15
CA SER A 328 -6.45 -1.97 -5.59
C SER A 328 -7.29 -1.43 -6.74
N SER A 329 -7.69 -2.28 -7.67
CA SER A 329 -8.56 -1.90 -8.78
C SER A 329 -9.52 -3.05 -9.11
N LEU A 330 -10.54 -2.81 -9.92
CA LEU A 330 -11.55 -3.82 -10.29
C LEU A 330 -11.98 -4.71 -9.10
N ARG A 331 -12.13 -4.10 -7.90
CA ARG A 331 -12.50 -4.80 -6.67
C ARG A 331 -13.82 -5.55 -6.85
N GLY A 332 -13.88 -6.78 -6.37
CA GLY A 332 -14.95 -7.73 -6.63
C GLY A 332 -14.54 -8.80 -7.65
N LEU A 333 -13.53 -8.50 -8.48
CA LEU A 333 -12.90 -9.47 -9.34
C LEU A 333 -11.69 -10.08 -8.59
N TYR A 334 -11.64 -11.40 -8.50
CA TYR A 334 -10.55 -12.10 -7.81
C TYR A 334 -9.22 -11.88 -8.55
N GLN A 335 -8.18 -11.41 -7.84
CA GLN A 335 -6.87 -11.11 -8.44
C GLN A 335 -6.26 -12.36 -9.07
N GLY A 336 -5.82 -12.23 -10.33
CA GLY A 336 -5.18 -13.33 -11.07
C GLY A 336 -6.14 -14.39 -11.59
N ARG A 337 -7.47 -14.24 -11.40
CA ARG A 337 -8.46 -15.09 -12.07
C ARG A 337 -8.37 -14.97 -13.57
N TYR A 338 -8.16 -13.75 -14.05
CA TYR A 338 -7.92 -13.45 -15.47
C TYR A 338 -6.50 -12.98 -15.63
N ARG A 339 -5.71 -13.74 -16.40
CA ARG A 339 -4.30 -13.46 -16.72
C ARG A 339 -4.01 -13.81 -18.17
N ASP A 340 -3.25 -12.94 -18.84
CA ASP A 340 -2.81 -13.15 -20.22
C ASP A 340 -1.60 -12.24 -20.53
N ASN A 341 -1.11 -12.21 -21.77
CA ASN A 341 0.03 -11.39 -22.17
C ASN A 341 -0.22 -9.88 -22.01
N GLU A 342 -1.46 -9.45 -22.11
CA GLU A 342 -1.86 -8.05 -21.94
C GLU A 342 -3.05 -7.92 -21.00
N ALA A 343 -3.05 -6.85 -20.23
CA ALA A 343 -4.16 -6.44 -19.38
C ALA A 343 -4.33 -4.93 -19.38
N ILE A 344 -5.55 -4.46 -19.52
CA ILE A 344 -5.90 -3.05 -19.41
C ILE A 344 -7.06 -2.88 -18.42
N GLU A 345 -7.00 -1.83 -17.61
CA GLU A 345 -8.05 -1.53 -16.64
C GLU A 345 -8.24 -0.02 -16.44
N HIS A 346 -9.48 0.33 -16.18
CA HIS A 346 -9.92 1.69 -15.88
C HIS A 346 -10.88 1.66 -14.71
N THR A 347 -10.64 2.49 -13.71
CA THR A 347 -11.54 2.64 -12.54
C THR A 347 -11.79 4.12 -12.28
N LEU A 348 -13.05 4.45 -12.09
CA LEU A 348 -13.52 5.74 -11.59
C LEU A 348 -14.04 5.55 -10.17
N GLU A 349 -13.54 6.35 -9.22
CA GLU A 349 -13.91 6.29 -7.82
C GLU A 349 -14.30 7.67 -7.30
N TYR A 350 -15.45 7.78 -6.66
CA TYR A 350 -15.86 8.96 -5.91
C TYR A 350 -15.67 8.71 -4.42
N ARG A 351 -14.88 9.56 -3.77
CA ARG A 351 -14.59 9.56 -2.32
C ARG A 351 -15.28 10.71 -1.65
N HIS A 352 -15.96 10.45 -0.53
CA HIS A 352 -16.64 11.46 0.26
C HIS A 352 -16.29 11.31 1.73
N THR A 353 -15.46 12.19 2.28
CA THR A 353 -15.26 12.36 3.72
C THR A 353 -16.39 13.23 4.26
N PHE A 354 -17.11 12.77 5.26
CA PHE A 354 -18.23 13.49 5.84
C PHE A 354 -17.76 14.73 6.62
N LEU A 355 -18.64 15.67 6.80
CA LEU A 355 -18.40 16.85 7.63
C LEU A 355 -19.06 16.69 8.99
N ARG A 356 -18.45 17.24 10.02
CA ARG A 356 -19.02 17.44 11.34
C ARG A 356 -19.98 18.65 11.33
N ASP A 357 -20.77 18.83 12.37
CA ASP A 357 -21.71 19.95 12.52
C ASP A 357 -21.01 21.33 12.48
N ASN A 358 -19.74 21.40 12.85
CA ASN A 358 -18.92 22.60 12.80
C ASN A 358 -18.32 22.88 11.39
N GLY A 359 -18.62 22.04 10.39
CA GLY A 359 -18.10 22.15 9.02
C GLY A 359 -16.69 21.60 8.79
N GLU A 360 -16.06 21.03 9.82
CA GLU A 360 -14.76 20.35 9.69
C GLU A 360 -14.93 18.92 9.17
N LEU A 361 -13.85 18.36 8.61
CA LEU A 361 -13.82 16.96 8.18
C LEU A 361 -13.96 16.02 9.38
N SER A 362 -14.79 14.99 9.22
CA SER A 362 -14.90 13.92 10.18
C SER A 362 -13.87 12.81 9.84
N ALA A 363 -13.67 11.88 10.76
CA ALA A 363 -12.88 10.68 10.50
C ALA A 363 -13.62 9.66 9.60
N HIS A 364 -14.89 9.90 9.30
CA HIS A 364 -15.75 8.97 8.58
C HIS A 364 -15.96 9.40 7.13
N GLY A 365 -15.98 8.43 6.22
CA GLY A 365 -16.23 8.67 4.81
C GLY A 365 -16.84 7.46 4.12
N ALA A 366 -17.26 7.67 2.90
CA ALA A 366 -17.77 6.63 2.01
C ALA A 366 -17.18 6.77 0.62
N THR A 367 -17.15 5.67 -0.11
CA THR A 367 -16.70 5.65 -1.50
C THR A 367 -17.63 4.80 -2.36
N VAL A 368 -17.70 5.13 -3.65
CA VAL A 368 -18.34 4.31 -4.67
C VAL A 368 -17.44 4.29 -5.89
N TRP A 369 -17.40 3.16 -6.60
CA TRP A 369 -16.59 3.05 -7.80
C TRP A 369 -17.30 2.23 -8.88
N ALA A 370 -16.82 2.42 -10.10
CA ALA A 370 -17.08 1.56 -11.23
C ALA A 370 -15.80 1.43 -12.06
N GLY A 371 -15.55 0.25 -12.59
CA GLY A 371 -14.39 -0.04 -13.40
C GLY A 371 -14.67 -1.05 -14.48
N VAL A 372 -13.79 -1.08 -15.46
CA VAL A 372 -13.80 -2.01 -16.58
C VAL A 372 -12.36 -2.43 -16.88
N GLY A 373 -12.18 -3.69 -17.22
CA GLY A 373 -10.90 -4.25 -17.65
C GLY A 373 -11.06 -5.25 -18.77
N SER A 374 -9.94 -5.56 -19.40
CA SER A 374 -9.83 -6.57 -20.44
C SER A 374 -8.46 -7.22 -20.39
N ILE A 375 -8.38 -8.50 -20.71
CA ILE A 375 -7.13 -9.23 -20.95
C ILE A 375 -7.11 -9.73 -22.39
N ALA A 376 -5.92 -9.95 -22.93
CA ALA A 376 -5.74 -10.47 -24.28
C ALA A 376 -4.40 -11.19 -24.43
N GLY A 377 -4.38 -12.21 -25.30
CA GLY A 377 -3.15 -12.85 -25.76
C GLY A 377 -2.35 -11.97 -26.74
N THR A 378 -3.04 -11.06 -27.43
CA THR A 378 -2.47 -10.09 -28.38
C THR A 378 -3.18 -8.75 -28.31
N ASP A 379 -2.50 -7.67 -28.68
CA ASP A 379 -3.02 -6.29 -28.70
C ASP A 379 -4.33 -6.14 -29.52
N THR A 380 -4.50 -6.93 -30.56
CA THR A 380 -5.69 -6.90 -31.42
C THR A 380 -6.96 -7.46 -30.75
N GLU A 381 -6.81 -8.14 -29.61
CA GLU A 381 -7.91 -8.76 -28.85
C GLU A 381 -8.34 -7.93 -27.65
N LEU A 382 -7.57 -6.92 -27.27
CA LEU A 382 -7.93 -5.99 -26.19
C LEU A 382 -9.31 -5.36 -26.47
N TYR A 383 -10.11 -5.25 -25.41
CA TYR A 383 -11.51 -4.79 -25.42
C TYR A 383 -12.54 -5.70 -26.14
N GLN A 384 -12.15 -6.85 -26.66
CA GLN A 384 -13.13 -7.83 -27.20
C GLN A 384 -13.93 -8.49 -26.06
N THR A 385 -13.29 -8.66 -24.90
CA THR A 385 -13.92 -9.22 -23.70
C THR A 385 -13.79 -8.21 -22.56
N LEU A 386 -14.92 -7.75 -22.04
CA LEU A 386 -14.94 -6.75 -20.96
C LEU A 386 -15.36 -7.38 -19.65
N LEU A 387 -14.61 -7.06 -18.60
CA LEU A 387 -14.88 -7.43 -17.22
C LEU A 387 -15.23 -6.15 -16.45
N TYR A 388 -16.37 -6.15 -15.77
CA TYR A 388 -16.87 -4.99 -15.04
C TYR A 388 -16.68 -5.18 -13.54
N SER A 389 -16.42 -4.09 -12.82
CA SER A 389 -16.38 -4.02 -11.36
C SER A 389 -17.12 -2.79 -10.90
N TYR A 390 -17.89 -2.92 -9.83
CA TYR A 390 -18.50 -1.80 -9.14
C TYR A 390 -18.65 -2.11 -7.66
N GLY A 391 -18.81 -1.08 -6.84
CA GLY A 391 -18.97 -1.32 -5.43
C GLY A 391 -19.07 -0.06 -4.61
N LEU A 392 -19.09 -0.30 -3.31
CA LEU A 392 -19.17 0.74 -2.29
C LEU A 392 -18.25 0.43 -1.12
N GLY A 393 -17.77 1.45 -0.45
CA GLY A 393 -16.87 1.29 0.68
C GLY A 393 -17.08 2.32 1.76
N TYR A 394 -16.64 1.95 2.95
CA TYR A 394 -16.58 2.82 4.12
C TYR A 394 -15.12 3.11 4.47
N ARG A 395 -14.88 4.31 4.98
CA ARG A 395 -13.56 4.80 5.38
C ARG A 395 -13.60 5.29 6.82
N TYR A 396 -12.57 4.91 7.57
CA TYR A 396 -12.31 5.46 8.89
C TYR A 396 -10.86 5.94 8.96
N GLU A 397 -10.67 7.25 9.14
CA GLU A 397 -9.35 7.86 9.24
C GLU A 397 -8.74 7.57 10.63
N LEU A 398 -7.71 6.74 10.68
CA LEU A 398 -6.95 6.44 11.91
C LEU A 398 -5.92 7.52 12.21
N GLN A 399 -5.25 8.00 11.17
CA GLN A 399 -4.26 9.07 11.22
C GLN A 399 -4.50 9.97 10.01
N PRO A 400 -4.03 11.23 10.02
CA PRO A 400 -4.20 12.13 8.88
C PRO A 400 -3.86 11.47 7.55
N ARG A 401 -4.84 11.37 6.67
CA ARG A 401 -4.73 10.73 5.34
C ARG A 401 -4.46 9.21 5.37
N MET A 402 -4.54 8.55 6.51
CA MET A 402 -4.40 7.09 6.61
C MET A 402 -5.72 6.46 7.06
N ASN A 403 -6.40 5.80 6.14
CA ASN A 403 -7.71 5.19 6.35
C ASN A 403 -7.62 3.69 6.63
N VAL A 404 -8.49 3.19 7.50
CA VAL A 404 -9.00 1.81 7.42
C VAL A 404 -10.11 1.81 6.38
N ARG A 405 -10.05 0.86 5.49
CA ARG A 405 -10.96 0.72 4.36
C ARG A 405 -11.74 -0.59 4.44
N VAL A 406 -13.06 -0.49 4.34
CA VAL A 406 -13.96 -1.64 4.18
C VAL A 406 -14.68 -1.47 2.86
N ASP A 407 -14.46 -2.39 1.92
CA ASP A 407 -15.04 -2.35 0.58
C ASP A 407 -15.86 -3.61 0.29
N LEU A 408 -16.98 -3.43 -0.40
CA LEU A 408 -17.79 -4.48 -1.00
C LEU A 408 -17.80 -4.27 -2.51
N GLY A 409 -17.11 -5.16 -3.22
CA GLY A 409 -16.99 -5.13 -4.67
C GLY A 409 -17.80 -6.24 -5.33
N PHE A 410 -18.33 -5.95 -6.50
CA PHE A 410 -19.11 -6.87 -7.32
C PHE A 410 -18.58 -6.85 -8.74
N SER A 411 -18.56 -8.01 -9.37
CA SER A 411 -18.14 -8.25 -10.73
C SER A 411 -19.00 -9.32 -11.36
N ASP A 412 -18.85 -9.58 -12.66
CA ASP A 412 -19.59 -10.64 -13.36
C ASP A 412 -19.15 -12.04 -12.86
N GLY A 413 -19.97 -12.61 -11.99
CA GLY A 413 -19.76 -13.94 -11.39
C GLY A 413 -18.86 -13.96 -10.15
N ASP A 414 -18.39 -12.79 -9.66
CA ASP A 414 -17.59 -12.66 -8.46
C ASP A 414 -18.11 -11.56 -7.53
N SER A 415 -17.73 -11.65 -6.26
CA SER A 415 -17.89 -10.59 -5.28
C SER A 415 -16.73 -10.64 -4.29
N GLY A 416 -16.35 -9.50 -3.74
CA GLY A 416 -15.25 -9.43 -2.79
C GLY A 416 -15.57 -8.50 -1.62
N PHE A 417 -15.20 -8.95 -0.43
CA PHE A 417 -15.12 -8.14 0.78
C PHE A 417 -13.64 -7.86 1.06
N TYR A 418 -13.31 -6.61 1.33
CA TYR A 418 -11.94 -6.18 1.60
C TYR A 418 -11.91 -5.37 2.90
N LEU A 419 -11.03 -5.74 3.82
CA LEU A 419 -10.66 -4.96 5.00
C LEU A 419 -9.17 -4.69 4.93
N THR A 420 -8.81 -3.45 4.62
CA THR A 420 -7.42 -3.08 4.34
C THR A 420 -7.11 -1.68 4.84
N PHE A 421 -5.85 -1.28 4.71
CA PHE A 421 -5.37 0.04 5.08
C PHE A 421 -5.05 0.88 3.83
N THR A 422 -5.08 2.19 3.96
CA THR A 422 -4.90 3.21 2.91
C THR A 422 -6.01 3.21 1.87
N GLU A 423 -5.92 4.05 0.84
CA GLU A 423 -6.84 4.03 -0.29
C GLU A 423 -6.46 2.94 -1.32
N ALA A 424 -7.36 2.66 -2.25
CA ALA A 424 -7.16 1.60 -3.24
C ALA A 424 -6.04 1.94 -4.22
N PHE A 425 -5.93 3.24 -4.61
CA PHE A 425 -4.90 3.76 -5.49
C PHE A 425 -4.67 5.26 -5.27
#